data_b143a4914dfb1ff8f3d42dd0d4efb2ba
#
_entry.id   b143a4914dfb1ff8f3d42dd0d4efb2ba
#
_cell.length_a   1.000
_cell.length_b   1.000
_cell.length_c   1.000
_cell.angle_alpha   90.00
_cell.angle_beta   90.00
_cell.angle_gamma   90.00
#
_symmetry.space_group_name_H-M   'P 1'
#
loop_
_entity.id
_entity.type
_entity.pdbx_description
1 polymer ?
#
loop_
_entity_poly.entity_id
_entity_poly.type
_entity_poly.pdbx_seq_one_letter_code
_entity_poly.pdbx_strand_id
1 'polypeptide(L)'
;MVLSAGYTPAERVTMPLVFRLLLLASLASAASARAETPEQWVELLTRVHGGFGSFLPVGIRIGEDAMQRLHAKPREMSVVFYQGEGVPCPCPADGVMLAVGASPGQGTLQVAAEKSPPGTFAVVLIRPRQGGDGLKYTVPISFMPKLGQINSTIQDPLARYKAVMALPDLFTVETVK
;
A
#
# COMPACT_ATOMS: atom_id res chain seq x y z
N MET A 1 -17.61 69.88 -17.13
CA MET A 1 -17.33 69.72 -15.66
C MET A 1 -16.97 68.26 -15.48
N VAL A 2 -15.65 67.95 -15.50
CA VAL A 2 -15.14 66.57 -15.46
C VAL A 2 -14.64 66.35 -14.02
N LEU A 3 -15.29 65.42 -13.31
CA LEU A 3 -14.85 64.99 -11.96
C LEU A 3 -13.73 63.95 -12.09
N SER A 4 -12.54 64.35 -11.69
CA SER A 4 -11.37 63.48 -11.58
C SER A 4 -11.49 62.65 -10.31
N ALA A 5 -11.69 61.35 -10.43
CA ALA A 5 -11.63 60.42 -9.31
C ALA A 5 -10.17 60.16 -8.94
N GLY A 6 -9.78 60.58 -7.75
CA GLY A 6 -8.44 60.36 -7.19
C GLY A 6 -8.24 58.88 -6.84
N TYR A 7 -7.21 58.27 -7.43
CA TYR A 7 -6.73 56.93 -7.12
C TYR A 7 -5.85 56.99 -5.85
N THR A 8 -6.32 56.40 -4.76
CA THR A 8 -5.50 56.20 -3.54
C THR A 8 -4.70 54.89 -3.68
N PRO A 9 -3.36 54.91 -3.55
CA PRO A 9 -2.56 53.69 -3.61
C PRO A 9 -2.82 52.83 -2.36
N ALA A 10 -3.07 51.54 -2.58
CA ALA A 10 -3.24 50.57 -1.52
C ALA A 10 -1.99 50.49 -0.64
N GLU A 11 -2.15 50.72 0.67
CA GLU A 11 -1.11 50.52 1.65
C GLU A 11 -0.62 49.06 1.64
N ARG A 12 0.68 48.88 1.43
CA ARG A 12 1.32 47.54 1.55
C ARG A 12 1.38 47.18 3.03
N VAL A 13 0.49 46.32 3.46
CA VAL A 13 0.58 45.70 4.80
C VAL A 13 1.82 44.80 4.84
N THR A 14 2.90 45.31 5.44
CA THR A 14 4.10 44.54 5.71
C THR A 14 3.88 43.69 6.94
N MET A 15 3.65 42.40 6.73
CA MET A 15 3.54 41.43 7.84
C MET A 15 4.85 41.39 8.64
N PRO A 16 4.82 41.52 9.97
CA PRO A 16 6.02 41.44 10.81
C PRO A 16 6.71 40.07 10.66
N LEU A 17 8.05 40.12 10.72
CA LEU A 17 8.91 38.94 10.50
C LEU A 17 8.53 37.73 11.38
N VAL A 18 8.07 37.98 12.61
CA VAL A 18 7.59 36.96 13.56
C VAL A 18 6.36 36.21 13.04
N PHE A 19 5.45 36.87 12.34
CA PHE A 19 4.26 36.26 11.74
C PHE A 19 4.63 35.36 10.54
N ARG A 20 5.65 35.73 9.76
CA ARG A 20 6.17 34.91 8.66
C ARG A 20 6.88 33.65 9.17
N LEU A 21 7.62 33.73 10.27
CA LEU A 21 8.29 32.59 10.91
C LEU A 21 7.28 31.61 11.55
N LEU A 22 6.21 32.11 12.15
CA LEU A 22 5.13 31.28 12.70
C LEU A 22 4.33 30.55 11.58
N LEU A 23 4.11 31.20 10.44
CA LEU A 23 3.44 30.57 9.29
C LEU A 23 4.30 29.47 8.65
N LEU A 24 5.62 29.66 8.58
CA LEU A 24 6.56 28.65 8.08
C LEU A 24 6.71 27.45 9.04
N ALA A 25 6.64 27.69 10.35
CA ALA A 25 6.68 26.62 11.34
C ALA A 25 5.39 25.77 11.36
N SER A 26 4.23 26.35 11.05
CA SER A 26 2.96 25.61 10.95
C SER A 26 2.84 24.76 9.67
N LEU A 27 3.55 25.09 8.60
CA LEU A 27 3.61 24.30 7.36
C LEU A 27 4.53 23.07 7.47
N ALA A 28 5.45 23.04 8.44
CA ALA A 28 6.35 21.91 8.68
C ALA A 28 5.67 20.73 9.42
N SER A 29 4.45 20.91 9.94
CA SER A 29 3.61 19.84 10.52
C SER A 29 2.70 19.20 9.46
N ALA A 30 3.16 19.06 8.22
CA ALA A 30 2.54 18.11 7.30
C ALA A 30 2.73 16.72 7.93
N ALA A 31 1.66 16.19 8.54
CA ALA A 31 1.62 14.85 9.08
C ALA A 31 2.08 13.92 7.96
N SER A 32 3.31 13.42 8.05
CA SER A 32 3.72 12.26 7.27
C SER A 32 2.67 11.21 7.54
N ALA A 33 1.97 10.75 6.52
CA ALA A 33 1.07 9.61 6.63
C ALA A 33 1.93 8.50 7.26
N ARG A 34 1.70 8.25 8.55
CA ARG A 34 2.50 7.30 9.30
C ARG A 34 2.09 5.93 8.80
N ALA A 35 3.04 5.16 8.29
CA ALA A 35 2.80 3.77 7.96
C ALA A 35 2.23 3.05 9.19
N GLU A 36 1.27 2.16 9.00
CA GLU A 36 0.67 1.36 10.06
C GLU A 36 1.74 0.55 10.80
N THR A 37 1.59 0.44 12.12
CA THR A 37 2.46 -0.42 12.91
C THR A 37 2.12 -1.91 12.67
N PRO A 38 3.04 -2.84 13.00
CA PRO A 38 2.73 -4.27 12.93
C PRO A 38 1.46 -4.67 13.66
N GLU A 39 1.17 -4.06 14.81
CA GLU A 39 -0.04 -4.31 15.61
C GLU A 39 -1.29 -3.82 14.88
N GLN A 40 -1.22 -2.64 14.25
CA GLN A 40 -2.31 -2.09 13.45
C GLN A 40 -2.59 -2.95 12.22
N TRP A 41 -1.55 -3.45 11.53
CA TRP A 41 -1.73 -4.39 10.43
C TRP A 41 -2.44 -5.67 10.87
N VAL A 42 -2.06 -6.23 12.01
CA VAL A 42 -2.71 -7.43 12.56
C VAL A 42 -4.18 -7.16 12.88
N GLU A 43 -4.50 -6.05 13.53
CA GLU A 43 -5.87 -5.66 13.87
C GLU A 43 -6.74 -5.47 12.61
N LEU A 44 -6.26 -4.66 11.66
CA LEU A 44 -6.99 -4.36 10.42
C LEU A 44 -7.27 -5.63 9.61
N LEU A 45 -6.25 -6.47 9.41
CA LEU A 45 -6.41 -7.71 8.65
C LEU A 45 -7.28 -8.73 9.36
N THR A 46 -7.18 -8.86 10.68
CA THR A 46 -8.06 -9.75 11.45
C THR A 46 -9.53 -9.32 11.30
N ARG A 47 -9.80 -8.02 11.33
CA ARG A 47 -11.16 -7.48 11.17
C ARG A 47 -11.70 -7.69 9.76
N VAL A 48 -10.87 -7.50 8.73
CA VAL A 48 -11.31 -7.61 7.32
C VAL A 48 -11.41 -9.06 6.87
N HIS A 49 -10.41 -9.88 7.20
CA HIS A 49 -10.30 -11.27 6.73
C HIS A 49 -11.02 -12.28 7.64
N GLY A 50 -11.33 -11.91 8.89
CA GLY A 50 -11.97 -12.80 9.87
C GLY A 50 -11.00 -13.66 10.69
N GLY A 51 -9.68 -13.52 10.48
CA GLY A 51 -8.62 -14.18 11.20
C GLY A 51 -7.26 -13.77 10.65
N PHE A 52 -6.16 -14.12 11.35
CA PHE A 52 -4.83 -13.73 10.91
C PHE A 52 -3.94 -14.94 10.58
N GLY A 53 -3.78 -15.20 9.29
CA GLY A 53 -2.91 -16.26 8.74
C GLY A 53 -1.59 -15.71 8.16
N SER A 54 -0.63 -16.61 7.96
CA SER A 54 0.69 -16.27 7.40
C SER A 54 0.66 -15.78 5.95
N PHE A 55 -0.42 -15.97 5.23
CA PHE A 55 -0.55 -15.49 3.84
C PHE A 55 -0.86 -13.99 3.76
N LEU A 56 -1.51 -13.43 4.77
CA LEU A 56 -1.90 -12.01 4.80
C LEU A 56 -0.70 -11.04 4.75
N PRO A 57 0.37 -11.24 5.56
CA PRO A 57 1.54 -10.37 5.52
C PRO A 57 2.29 -10.39 4.18
N VAL A 58 2.17 -11.47 3.39
CA VAL A 58 2.73 -11.52 2.02
C VAL A 58 2.18 -10.37 1.19
N GLY A 59 0.87 -10.16 1.27
CA GLY A 59 0.20 -9.07 0.55
C GLY A 59 0.60 -7.68 1.05
N ILE A 60 0.70 -7.48 2.38
CA ILE A 60 1.18 -6.21 2.94
C ILE A 60 2.57 -5.89 2.41
N ARG A 61 3.49 -6.84 2.47
CA ARG A 61 4.87 -6.64 2.03
C ARG A 61 4.96 -6.28 0.54
N ILE A 62 4.14 -6.89 -0.31
CA ILE A 62 4.02 -6.53 -1.73
C ILE A 62 3.50 -5.11 -1.89
N GLY A 63 2.44 -4.75 -1.17
CA GLY A 63 1.83 -3.43 -1.29
C GLY A 63 2.74 -2.30 -0.80
N GLU A 64 3.42 -2.49 0.33
CA GLU A 64 4.39 -1.52 0.86
C GLU A 64 5.58 -1.33 -0.09
N ASP A 65 6.15 -2.43 -0.62
CA ASP A 65 7.24 -2.37 -1.62
C ASP A 65 6.79 -1.66 -2.91
N ALA A 66 5.56 -1.93 -3.37
CA ALA A 66 5.01 -1.26 -4.55
C ALA A 66 4.85 0.24 -4.36
N MET A 67 4.29 0.68 -3.22
CA MET A 67 4.16 2.10 -2.92
C MET A 67 5.53 2.80 -2.90
N GLN A 68 6.53 2.15 -2.31
CA GLN A 68 7.89 2.69 -2.26
C GLN A 68 8.51 2.81 -3.66
N ARG A 69 8.45 1.75 -4.49
CA ARG A 69 9.03 1.74 -5.84
C ARG A 69 8.35 2.71 -6.80
N LEU A 70 7.04 2.82 -6.72
CA LEU A 70 6.24 3.69 -7.59
C LEU A 70 6.13 5.12 -7.05
N HIS A 71 6.72 5.42 -5.87
CA HIS A 71 6.56 6.70 -5.17
C HIS A 71 5.10 7.12 -5.04
N ALA A 72 4.20 6.13 -4.87
CA ALA A 72 2.77 6.32 -4.85
C ALA A 72 2.22 6.36 -3.42
N LYS A 73 1.07 7.01 -3.26
CA LYS A 73 0.33 7.07 -2.00
C LYS A 73 -0.80 6.03 -2.02
N PRO A 74 -1.36 5.67 -0.86
CA PRO A 74 -2.56 4.85 -0.80
C PRO A 74 -3.67 5.42 -1.69
N ARG A 75 -4.39 4.52 -2.41
CA ARG A 75 -5.50 4.81 -3.34
C ARG A 75 -5.08 5.32 -4.72
N GLU A 76 -3.79 5.48 -4.99
CA GLU A 76 -3.29 5.90 -6.30
C GLU A 76 -3.00 4.73 -7.25
N MET A 77 -3.18 3.49 -6.79
CA MET A 77 -2.87 2.28 -7.55
C MET A 77 -4.11 1.41 -7.81
N SER A 78 -4.03 0.60 -8.84
CA SER A 78 -4.92 -0.52 -9.11
C SER A 78 -4.15 -1.84 -9.03
N VAL A 79 -4.83 -2.90 -8.60
CA VAL A 79 -4.27 -4.21 -8.31
C VAL A 79 -5.06 -5.29 -9.03
N VAL A 80 -4.36 -6.20 -9.71
CA VAL A 80 -4.91 -7.48 -10.19
C VAL A 80 -4.14 -8.60 -9.51
N PHE A 81 -4.84 -9.42 -8.76
CA PHE A 81 -4.27 -10.54 -8.02
C PHE A 81 -4.61 -11.87 -8.70
N TYR A 82 -3.60 -12.66 -9.01
CA TYR A 82 -3.72 -14.00 -9.56
C TYR A 82 -3.28 -15.03 -8.52
N GLN A 83 -4.18 -15.92 -8.13
CA GLN A 83 -3.91 -16.99 -7.17
C GLN A 83 -3.22 -18.17 -7.86
N GLY A 84 -2.21 -18.75 -7.21
CA GLY A 84 -1.58 -19.99 -7.68
C GLY A 84 -2.51 -21.20 -7.64
N GLU A 85 -2.26 -22.14 -8.51
CA GLU A 85 -2.96 -23.42 -8.49
C GLU A 85 -2.63 -24.19 -7.20
N GLY A 86 -3.64 -24.80 -6.56
CA GLY A 86 -3.47 -25.53 -5.30
C GLY A 86 -3.25 -24.66 -4.06
N VAL A 87 -3.18 -23.33 -4.20
CA VAL A 87 -3.14 -22.40 -3.06
C VAL A 87 -4.55 -22.31 -2.46
N PRO A 88 -4.71 -22.49 -1.12
CA PRO A 88 -6.04 -22.67 -0.52
C PRO A 88 -6.93 -21.42 -0.54
N CYS A 89 -6.35 -20.22 -0.58
CA CYS A 89 -7.12 -18.98 -0.59
C CYS A 89 -6.37 -17.83 -1.27
N PRO A 90 -7.08 -16.83 -1.81
CA PRO A 90 -6.49 -15.58 -2.28
C PRO A 90 -6.17 -14.61 -1.11
N CYS A 91 -5.94 -15.11 0.08
CA CYS A 91 -5.74 -14.31 1.31
C CYS A 91 -4.74 -13.16 1.19
N PRO A 92 -3.61 -13.29 0.41
CA PRO A 92 -2.71 -12.17 0.24
C PRO A 92 -3.35 -10.95 -0.46
N ALA A 93 -4.43 -11.14 -1.21
CA ALA A 93 -5.15 -10.03 -1.85
C ALA A 93 -5.67 -9.02 -0.82
N ASP A 94 -6.15 -9.49 0.36
CA ASP A 94 -6.59 -8.60 1.44
C ASP A 94 -5.42 -7.78 2.01
N GLY A 95 -4.24 -8.39 2.11
CA GLY A 95 -3.02 -7.70 2.52
C GLY A 95 -2.62 -6.60 1.54
N VAL A 96 -2.57 -6.92 0.24
CA VAL A 96 -2.26 -5.91 -0.80
C VAL A 96 -3.32 -4.81 -0.81
N MET A 97 -4.61 -5.20 -0.74
CA MET A 97 -5.75 -4.28 -0.70
C MET A 97 -5.58 -3.21 0.37
N LEU A 98 -5.31 -3.64 1.60
CA LEU A 98 -5.17 -2.72 2.72
C LEU A 98 -3.90 -1.87 2.58
N ALA A 99 -2.77 -2.48 2.22
CA ALA A 99 -1.49 -1.77 2.11
C ALA A 99 -1.55 -0.63 1.08
N VAL A 100 -2.13 -0.86 -0.10
CA VAL A 100 -2.20 0.17 -1.15
C VAL A 100 -3.51 0.97 -1.14
N GLY A 101 -4.45 0.68 -0.24
CA GLY A 101 -5.75 1.34 -0.18
C GLY A 101 -6.63 1.06 -1.41
N ALA A 102 -6.46 -0.10 -2.04
CA ALA A 102 -7.31 -0.55 -3.14
C ALA A 102 -8.60 -1.19 -2.59
N SER A 103 -9.65 -1.28 -3.40
CA SER A 103 -10.85 -2.03 -3.04
C SER A 103 -11.67 -2.44 -4.26
N PRO A 104 -12.47 -3.54 -4.17
CA PRO A 104 -13.43 -3.90 -5.20
C PRO A 104 -14.47 -2.81 -5.44
N GLY A 105 -14.93 -2.14 -4.37
CA GLY A 105 -15.93 -1.06 -4.45
C GLY A 105 -15.46 0.17 -5.19
N GLN A 106 -14.15 0.41 -5.27
CA GLN A 106 -13.56 1.46 -6.09
C GLN A 106 -13.15 0.96 -7.49
N GLY A 107 -13.31 -0.33 -7.80
CA GLY A 107 -12.81 -0.94 -9.02
C GLY A 107 -11.27 -0.96 -9.12
N THR A 108 -10.58 -0.85 -7.99
CA THR A 108 -9.12 -0.78 -7.94
C THR A 108 -8.46 -2.06 -7.45
N LEU A 109 -9.24 -3.05 -7.00
CA LEU A 109 -8.79 -4.42 -6.73
C LEU A 109 -9.64 -5.40 -7.53
N GLN A 110 -8.97 -6.29 -8.23
CA GLN A 110 -9.56 -7.46 -8.88
C GLN A 110 -8.79 -8.72 -8.44
N VAL A 111 -9.52 -9.74 -8.00
CA VAL A 111 -9.01 -11.11 -7.92
C VAL A 111 -9.40 -11.78 -9.24
N ALA A 112 -8.40 -12.13 -10.04
CA ALA A 112 -8.61 -12.74 -11.35
C ALA A 112 -9.21 -14.15 -11.21
N ALA A 113 -10.07 -14.51 -12.16
CA ALA A 113 -10.60 -15.86 -12.25
C ALA A 113 -9.52 -16.85 -12.73
N GLU A 114 -8.62 -16.36 -13.58
CA GLU A 114 -7.48 -17.12 -14.09
C GLU A 114 -6.46 -17.36 -12.98
N LYS A 115 -5.84 -18.53 -13.00
CA LYS A 115 -4.74 -18.85 -12.10
C LYS A 115 -3.43 -18.21 -12.57
N SER A 116 -2.55 -17.93 -11.63
CA SER A 116 -1.18 -17.53 -11.96
C SER A 116 -0.40 -18.69 -12.58
N PRO A 117 0.70 -18.43 -13.31
CA PRO A 117 1.48 -19.47 -13.97
C PRO A 117 1.91 -20.60 -13.03
N PRO A 118 2.08 -21.85 -13.55
CA PRO A 118 2.57 -22.95 -12.75
C PRO A 118 3.87 -22.60 -12.01
N GLY A 119 4.03 -23.13 -10.80
CA GLY A 119 5.21 -22.86 -9.97
C GLY A 119 5.13 -21.55 -9.16
N THR A 120 4.01 -20.83 -9.24
CA THR A 120 3.80 -19.61 -8.46
C THR A 120 2.76 -19.81 -7.35
N PHE A 121 3.00 -19.21 -6.20
CA PHE A 121 2.02 -19.06 -5.12
C PHE A 121 1.01 -17.94 -5.44
N ALA A 122 1.51 -16.85 -5.98
CA ALA A 122 0.69 -15.72 -6.44
C ALA A 122 1.47 -14.89 -7.47
N VAL A 123 0.73 -14.23 -8.35
CA VAL A 123 1.22 -13.10 -9.15
C VAL A 123 0.33 -11.89 -8.87
N VAL A 124 0.96 -10.73 -8.64
CA VAL A 124 0.25 -9.49 -8.36
C VAL A 124 0.72 -8.41 -9.33
N LEU A 125 -0.20 -7.85 -10.10
CA LEU A 125 0.05 -6.70 -10.95
C LEU A 125 -0.43 -5.45 -10.24
N ILE A 126 0.45 -4.46 -10.09
CA ILE A 126 0.12 -3.17 -9.47
C ILE A 126 0.48 -2.07 -10.44
N ARG A 127 -0.47 -1.19 -10.74
CA ARG A 127 -0.29 -0.09 -11.70
C ARG A 127 -0.75 1.23 -11.10
N PRO A 128 -0.05 2.34 -11.40
CA PRO A 128 -0.57 3.68 -11.10
C PRO A 128 -1.89 3.92 -11.85
N ARG A 129 -2.89 4.47 -11.18
CA ARG A 129 -4.20 4.79 -11.79
C ARG A 129 -4.13 5.91 -12.84
N GLN A 130 -3.11 6.74 -12.75
CA GLN A 130 -2.88 7.85 -13.69
C GLN A 130 -2.09 7.42 -14.94
N GLY A 131 -1.79 6.12 -15.08
CA GLY A 131 -0.98 5.58 -16.16
C GLY A 131 0.51 5.54 -15.82
N GLY A 132 1.29 5.01 -16.74
CA GLY A 132 2.71 4.74 -16.55
C GLY A 132 3.03 3.26 -16.31
N ASP A 133 4.30 2.98 -16.10
CA ASP A 133 4.78 1.63 -15.86
C ASP A 133 4.27 1.10 -14.51
N GLY A 134 3.88 -0.17 -14.50
CA GLY A 134 3.48 -0.89 -13.31
C GLY A 134 4.54 -1.87 -12.84
N LEU A 135 4.20 -2.63 -11.80
CA LEU A 135 5.04 -3.67 -11.23
C LEU A 135 4.30 -5.01 -11.26
N LYS A 136 5.03 -6.07 -11.59
CA LYS A 136 4.57 -7.45 -11.47
C LYS A 136 5.38 -8.12 -10.38
N TYR A 137 4.69 -8.57 -9.34
CA TYR A 137 5.24 -9.36 -8.25
C TYR A 137 4.95 -10.83 -8.51
N THR A 138 5.97 -11.67 -8.35
CA THR A 138 5.83 -13.13 -8.46
C THR A 138 6.32 -13.77 -7.17
N VAL A 139 5.42 -14.44 -6.44
CA VAL A 139 5.75 -15.23 -5.26
C VAL A 139 5.89 -16.69 -5.69
N PRO A 140 7.05 -17.34 -5.51
CA PRO A 140 7.23 -18.74 -5.87
C PRO A 140 6.39 -19.68 -4.99
N ILE A 141 5.91 -20.79 -5.57
CA ILE A 141 5.13 -21.81 -4.82
C ILE A 141 5.97 -22.48 -3.72
N SER A 142 7.29 -22.46 -3.84
CA SER A 142 8.22 -23.00 -2.84
C SER A 142 8.12 -22.35 -1.47
N PHE A 143 7.51 -21.15 -1.36
CA PHE A 143 7.22 -20.50 -0.08
C PHE A 143 6.01 -21.10 0.65
N MET A 144 5.11 -21.80 -0.05
CA MET A 144 3.89 -22.34 0.53
C MET A 144 4.14 -23.25 1.75
N PRO A 145 5.09 -24.24 1.73
CA PRO A 145 5.40 -25.04 2.91
C PRO A 145 5.91 -24.22 4.09
N LYS A 146 6.75 -23.21 3.84
CA LYS A 146 7.30 -22.33 4.89
C LYS A 146 6.21 -21.46 5.51
N LEU A 147 5.35 -20.89 4.70
CA LEU A 147 4.19 -20.12 5.17
C LEU A 147 3.22 -21.01 5.97
N GLY A 148 2.98 -22.25 5.50
CA GLY A 148 2.19 -23.25 6.22
C GLY A 148 2.81 -23.60 7.58
N GLN A 149 4.13 -23.79 7.64
CA GLN A 149 4.84 -24.02 8.89
C GLN A 149 4.69 -22.86 9.88
N ILE A 150 4.91 -21.61 9.42
CA ILE A 150 4.71 -20.42 10.23
C ILE A 150 3.27 -20.39 10.79
N ASN A 151 2.28 -20.71 9.96
CA ASN A 151 0.88 -20.70 10.36
C ASN A 151 0.55 -21.76 11.41
N SER A 152 1.15 -22.95 11.32
CA SER A 152 0.87 -24.06 12.24
C SER A 152 1.64 -23.99 13.55
N THR A 153 2.86 -23.42 13.54
CA THR A 153 3.74 -23.39 14.73
C THR A 153 3.67 -22.10 15.54
N ILE A 154 3.33 -20.98 14.91
CA ILE A 154 3.25 -19.68 15.60
C ILE A 154 1.78 -19.33 15.82
N GLN A 155 1.32 -19.33 17.09
CA GLN A 155 -0.07 -19.02 17.44
C GLN A 155 -0.32 -17.52 17.54
N ASP A 156 0.65 -16.73 18.03
CA ASP A 156 0.53 -15.28 18.18
C ASP A 156 0.51 -14.60 16.81
N PRO A 157 -0.56 -13.82 16.48
CA PRO A 157 -0.70 -13.13 15.18
C PRO A 157 0.44 -12.15 14.90
N LEU A 158 0.92 -11.42 15.91
CA LEU A 158 2.00 -10.44 15.75
C LEU A 158 3.35 -11.12 15.47
N ALA A 159 3.65 -12.22 16.17
CA ALA A 159 4.84 -13.02 15.90
C ALA A 159 4.78 -13.65 14.49
N ARG A 160 3.59 -14.10 14.06
CA ARG A 160 3.34 -14.63 12.72
C ARG A 160 3.59 -13.56 11.65
N TYR A 161 3.07 -12.35 11.85
CA TYR A 161 3.35 -11.19 10.99
C TYR A 161 4.86 -10.96 10.86
N LYS A 162 5.58 -10.80 11.99
CA LYS A 162 7.02 -10.55 12.02
C LYS A 162 7.82 -11.66 11.33
N ALA A 163 7.43 -12.92 11.52
CA ALA A 163 8.09 -14.06 10.88
C ALA A 163 7.99 -14.03 9.34
N VAL A 164 6.83 -13.65 8.80
CA VAL A 164 6.64 -13.53 7.34
C VAL A 164 7.35 -12.31 6.79
N MET A 165 7.29 -11.17 7.48
CA MET A 165 7.99 -9.95 7.06
C MET A 165 9.50 -10.10 7.02
N ALA A 166 10.07 -11.02 7.81
CA ALA A 166 11.50 -11.33 7.86
C ALA A 166 11.96 -12.36 6.80
N LEU A 167 11.05 -12.96 6.00
CA LEU A 167 11.46 -13.95 4.99
C LEU A 167 12.30 -13.28 3.90
N PRO A 168 13.52 -13.78 3.61
CA PRO A 168 14.30 -13.26 2.49
C PRO A 168 13.64 -13.66 1.16
N ASP A 169 13.87 -12.89 0.11
CA ASP A 169 13.54 -13.19 -1.29
C ASP A 169 12.11 -13.71 -1.53
N LEU A 170 11.15 -13.21 -0.73
CA LEU A 170 9.76 -13.68 -0.75
C LEU A 170 9.10 -13.55 -2.14
N PHE A 171 9.54 -12.60 -2.93
CA PHE A 171 9.03 -12.35 -4.29
C PHE A 171 10.11 -11.77 -5.19
N THR A 172 9.91 -11.93 -6.49
CA THR A 172 10.61 -11.16 -7.52
C THR A 172 9.73 -10.02 -8.04
N VAL A 173 10.34 -8.96 -8.56
CA VAL A 173 9.63 -7.78 -9.08
C VAL A 173 10.13 -7.48 -10.48
N GLU A 174 9.20 -7.27 -11.41
CA GLU A 174 9.44 -6.86 -12.79
C GLU A 174 8.65 -5.61 -13.10
N THR A 175 9.25 -4.67 -13.86
CA THR A 175 8.51 -3.53 -14.43
C THR A 175 7.69 -4.01 -15.62
N VAL A 176 6.43 -3.58 -15.70
CA VAL A 176 5.50 -3.91 -16.78
C VAL A 176 4.87 -2.64 -17.36
N LYS A 177 4.78 -2.58 -18.70
CA LYS A 177 4.17 -1.46 -19.42
C LYS A 177 2.66 -1.56 -19.46
#